data_4a0ae784552102fbb7cd51dacc82a4d8
#
_entry.id   4a0ae784552102fbb7cd51dacc82a4d8
#
_cell.length_a   1.000
_cell.length_b   1.000
_cell.length_c   1.000
_cell.angle_alpha   90.00
_cell.angle_beta   90.00
_cell.angle_gamma   90.00
#
_symmetry.space_group_name_H-M   'P 1'
#
loop_
_entity.id
_entity.type
_entity.pdbx_description
1 polymer ?
#
loop_
_entity_poly.entity_id
_entity_poly.type
_entity_poly.pdbx_seq_one_letter_code
_entity_poly.pdbx_strand_id
1 'polypeptide(L)'
;MAVIRGWDFPEDLYYQVEKHVWVRRLSADVVQVGLTPVGYELLRHSLTAISVRTKNIGQVVSKGKSIAMVESLKYIGPLAAPITGVLLRANERLQDDPDSAPADPYGEGWIAELQPLDWESESAALVTGEAAMTAYETWLSSEKIAWE
;
A
#
# COMPACT_ATOMS: atom_id res chain seq x y z
N MET A 1 15.10 9.85 3.06
CA MET A 1 14.30 9.11 2.07
C MET A 1 15.24 8.36 1.15
N ALA A 2 15.01 7.08 0.97
CA ALA A 2 15.84 6.26 0.10
C ALA A 2 15.28 6.25 -1.32
N VAL A 3 16.18 6.16 -2.30
CA VAL A 3 15.82 6.07 -3.72
C VAL A 3 16.37 4.76 -4.25
N ILE A 4 15.49 3.93 -4.83
CA ILE A 4 15.89 2.66 -5.42
C ILE A 4 15.38 2.66 -6.86
N ARG A 5 16.31 2.58 -7.80
CA ARG A 5 16.00 2.57 -9.25
C ARG A 5 15.08 3.72 -9.67
N GLY A 6 15.27 4.90 -9.06
CA GLY A 6 14.51 6.10 -9.37
C GLY A 6 13.21 6.27 -8.58
N TRP A 7 12.82 5.30 -7.77
CA TRP A 7 11.63 5.43 -6.91
C TRP A 7 12.00 5.80 -5.50
N ASP A 8 11.20 6.68 -4.90
CA ASP A 8 11.37 7.10 -3.51
C ASP A 8 10.70 6.11 -2.56
N PHE A 9 11.42 5.78 -1.47
CA PHE A 9 10.89 4.91 -0.41
C PHE A 9 11.22 5.55 0.94
N PRO A 10 10.23 6.17 1.61
CA PRO A 10 10.44 6.69 2.96
C PRO A 10 10.86 5.59 3.92
N GLU A 11 11.93 5.83 4.65
CA GLU A 11 12.49 4.82 5.56
C GLU A 11 11.72 4.68 6.86
N ASP A 12 10.87 5.66 7.18
CA ASP A 12 10.05 5.64 8.39
C ASP A 12 8.71 4.93 8.22
N LEU A 13 8.43 4.42 7.01
CA LEU A 13 7.23 3.62 6.75
C LEU A 13 7.55 2.14 6.89
N TYR A 14 6.49 1.35 7.01
CA TYR A 14 6.56 -0.11 6.95
C TYR A 14 6.10 -0.57 5.58
N TYR A 15 6.61 -1.71 5.12
CA TYR A 15 6.31 -2.21 3.77
C TYR A 15 6.02 -3.69 3.79
N GLN A 16 5.00 -4.07 3.01
CA GLN A 16 4.80 -5.45 2.58
C GLN A 16 5.26 -5.51 1.12
N VAL A 17 6.52 -5.85 0.91
CA VAL A 17 7.19 -5.68 -0.38
C VAL A 17 6.52 -6.50 -1.48
N GLU A 18 6.16 -7.74 -1.21
CA GLU A 18 5.58 -8.66 -2.21
C GLU A 18 4.22 -8.18 -2.71
N LYS A 19 3.52 -7.38 -1.93
CA LYS A 19 2.20 -6.86 -2.28
C LYS A 19 2.24 -5.38 -2.66
N HIS A 20 3.41 -4.74 -2.54
CA HIS A 20 3.60 -3.31 -2.85
C HIS A 20 2.73 -2.40 -2.00
N VAL A 21 2.56 -2.76 -0.73
CA VAL A 21 1.77 -1.99 0.22
C VAL A 21 2.70 -1.29 1.19
N TRP A 22 2.45 0.01 1.42
CA TRP A 22 3.12 0.74 2.49
C TRP A 22 2.14 0.98 3.64
N VAL A 23 2.70 1.10 4.84
CA VAL A 23 1.94 1.35 6.07
C VAL A 23 2.59 2.50 6.81
N ARG A 24 1.81 3.52 7.12
CA ARG A 24 2.24 4.64 7.96
C ARG A 24 1.49 4.57 9.28
N ARG A 25 2.24 4.51 10.37
CA ARG A 25 1.62 4.50 11.69
C ARG A 25 1.39 5.93 12.15
N LEU A 26 0.12 6.36 12.15
CA LEU A 26 -0.25 7.70 12.58
C LEU A 26 -0.28 7.81 14.10
N SER A 27 -0.73 6.75 14.77
CA SER A 27 -0.82 6.68 16.22
C SER A 27 -0.84 5.21 16.63
N ALA A 28 -0.97 4.95 17.92
CA ALA A 28 -1.09 3.58 18.40
C ALA A 28 -2.33 2.87 17.83
N ASP A 29 -3.36 3.64 17.48
CA ASP A 29 -4.66 3.10 17.08
C ASP A 29 -4.99 3.28 15.61
N VAL A 30 -4.15 3.94 14.83
CA VAL A 30 -4.46 4.24 13.42
C VAL A 30 -3.24 4.07 12.56
N VAL A 31 -3.39 3.27 11.48
CA VAL A 31 -2.40 3.19 10.40
C VAL A 31 -3.07 3.57 9.09
N GLN A 32 -2.31 4.24 8.23
CA GLN A 32 -2.69 4.46 6.83
C GLN A 32 -2.00 3.44 5.94
N VAL A 33 -2.69 3.01 4.90
CA VAL A 33 -2.11 2.08 3.93
C VAL A 33 -2.32 2.60 2.51
N GLY A 34 -1.41 2.23 1.64
CA GLY A 34 -1.49 2.57 0.22
C GLY A 34 -0.55 1.71 -0.59
N LEU A 35 -0.51 1.98 -1.90
CA LEU A 35 0.40 1.29 -2.81
C LEU A 35 1.68 2.10 -2.98
N THR A 36 2.80 1.39 -3.11
CA THR A 36 4.08 2.02 -3.43
C THR A 36 4.13 2.43 -4.90
N PRO A 37 5.07 3.30 -5.28
CA PRO A 37 5.25 3.63 -6.70
C PRO A 37 5.48 2.41 -7.60
N VAL A 38 6.14 1.38 -7.08
CA VAL A 38 6.34 0.14 -7.85
C VAL A 38 5.00 -0.53 -8.14
N GLY A 39 4.08 -0.51 -7.17
CA GLY A 39 2.73 -1.06 -7.38
C GLY A 39 2.01 -0.36 -8.52
N TYR A 40 2.10 0.96 -8.59
CA TYR A 40 1.47 1.72 -9.67
C TYR A 40 2.16 1.49 -11.01
N GLU A 41 3.47 1.31 -11.00
CA GLU A 41 4.21 1.00 -12.22
C GLU A 41 3.75 -0.34 -12.82
N LEU A 42 3.47 -1.32 -11.98
CA LEU A 42 2.96 -2.61 -12.44
C LEU A 42 1.61 -2.49 -13.13
N LEU A 43 0.84 -1.46 -12.82
CA LEU A 43 -0.43 -1.18 -13.47
C LEU A 43 -0.26 -0.44 -14.81
N ARG A 44 1.00 -0.19 -15.20
CA ARG A 44 1.35 0.42 -16.49
C ARG A 44 0.74 1.81 -16.70
N HIS A 45 0.60 2.57 -15.61
CA HIS A 45 0.10 3.95 -15.63
C HIS A 45 -1.29 4.10 -16.27
N SER A 46 -2.05 3.03 -16.33
CA SER A 46 -3.39 3.05 -16.91
C SER A 46 -4.47 2.88 -15.86
N LEU A 47 -4.22 3.44 -14.67
CA LEU A 47 -5.14 3.36 -13.54
C LEU A 47 -6.50 3.94 -13.90
N THR A 48 -7.56 3.17 -13.70
CA THR A 48 -8.94 3.60 -14.00
C THR A 48 -9.78 3.79 -12.75
N ALA A 49 -9.51 3.05 -11.69
CA ALA A 49 -10.30 3.16 -10.46
C ALA A 49 -9.56 2.61 -9.25
N ILE A 50 -9.84 3.20 -8.09
CA ILE A 50 -9.48 2.66 -6.79
C ILE A 50 -10.77 2.65 -5.98
N SER A 51 -11.21 1.47 -5.56
CA SER A 51 -12.48 1.31 -4.85
C SER A 51 -12.25 0.62 -3.52
N VAL A 52 -12.41 1.35 -2.42
CA VAL A 52 -12.34 0.77 -1.09
C VAL A 52 -13.66 0.10 -0.76
N ARG A 53 -13.60 -1.01 -0.02
CA ARG A 53 -14.81 -1.73 0.41
C ARG A 53 -15.47 -0.99 1.57
N THR A 54 -16.11 0.14 1.25
CA THR A 54 -16.67 1.04 2.25
C THR A 54 -17.76 0.40 3.10
N LYS A 55 -18.46 -0.60 2.58
CA LYS A 55 -19.44 -1.34 3.37
C LYS A 55 -18.85 -2.10 4.54
N ASN A 56 -17.53 -2.31 4.52
CA ASN A 56 -16.83 -2.99 5.60
C ASN A 56 -16.26 -2.02 6.64
N ILE A 57 -16.49 -0.72 6.49
CA ILE A 57 -16.07 0.26 7.49
C ILE A 57 -16.72 -0.06 8.83
N GLY A 58 -15.91 -0.10 9.88
CA GLY A 58 -16.34 -0.51 11.21
C GLY A 58 -16.21 -1.99 11.50
N GLN A 59 -15.84 -2.79 10.50
CA GLN A 59 -15.69 -4.23 10.66
C GLN A 59 -14.21 -4.63 10.67
N VAL A 60 -13.94 -5.76 11.30
CA VAL A 60 -12.59 -6.34 11.32
C VAL A 60 -12.28 -6.95 9.96
N VAL A 61 -11.11 -6.60 9.43
CA VAL A 61 -10.58 -7.20 8.21
C VAL A 61 -9.32 -7.98 8.60
N SER A 62 -9.28 -9.26 8.26
CA SER A 62 -8.12 -10.09 8.57
C SER A 62 -6.97 -9.79 7.62
N LYS A 63 -5.74 -9.90 8.13
CA LYS A 63 -4.54 -9.80 7.30
C LYS A 63 -4.66 -10.66 6.06
N GLY A 64 -4.33 -10.09 4.92
CA GLY A 64 -4.40 -10.80 3.63
C GLY A 64 -5.73 -10.68 2.91
N LYS A 65 -6.78 -10.20 3.55
CA LYS A 65 -8.06 -9.99 2.90
C LYS A 65 -8.10 -8.65 2.19
N SER A 66 -8.87 -8.57 1.11
CA SER A 66 -8.98 -7.36 0.31
C SER A 66 -9.71 -6.25 1.08
N ILE A 67 -9.12 -5.06 1.12
CA ILE A 67 -9.76 -3.85 1.64
C ILE A 67 -10.12 -2.89 0.51
N ALA A 68 -9.57 -3.10 -0.67
CA ALA A 68 -9.84 -2.25 -1.82
C ALA A 68 -9.55 -3.04 -3.09
N MET A 69 -10.08 -2.53 -4.21
CA MET A 69 -9.74 -3.02 -5.55
C MET A 69 -9.08 -1.90 -6.31
N VAL A 70 -7.99 -2.21 -7.01
CA VAL A 70 -7.28 -1.28 -7.85
C VAL A 70 -7.41 -1.77 -9.29
N GLU A 71 -7.94 -0.91 -10.16
CA GLU A 71 -8.23 -1.28 -11.54
C GLU A 71 -7.44 -0.44 -12.52
N SER A 72 -6.98 -1.10 -13.57
CA SER A 72 -6.38 -0.44 -14.71
C SER A 72 -6.98 -1.03 -15.98
N LEU A 73 -6.58 -0.51 -17.13
CA LEU A 73 -7.09 -1.02 -18.41
C LEU A 73 -6.78 -2.51 -18.62
N LYS A 74 -5.72 -3.02 -18.01
CA LYS A 74 -5.27 -4.40 -18.22
C LYS A 74 -5.35 -5.28 -16.98
N TYR A 75 -5.53 -4.67 -15.81
CA TYR A 75 -5.47 -5.40 -14.55
C TYR A 75 -6.58 -4.97 -13.62
N ILE A 76 -7.05 -5.93 -12.84
CA ILE A 76 -7.81 -5.65 -11.64
C ILE A 76 -7.19 -6.50 -10.54
N GLY A 77 -6.90 -5.89 -9.40
CA GLY A 77 -6.27 -6.60 -8.30
C GLY A 77 -6.65 -6.04 -6.95
N PRO A 78 -6.60 -6.87 -5.91
CA PRO A 78 -6.93 -6.42 -4.57
C PRO A 78 -5.76 -5.72 -3.91
N LEU A 79 -6.09 -4.75 -3.05
CA LEU A 79 -5.17 -4.27 -2.03
C LEU A 79 -5.47 -5.08 -0.79
N ALA A 80 -4.56 -5.95 -0.41
CA ALA A 80 -4.75 -6.81 0.76
C ALA A 80 -4.38 -6.06 2.03
N ALA A 81 -5.12 -6.31 3.11
CA ALA A 81 -4.79 -5.73 4.41
C ALA A 81 -3.42 -6.25 4.86
N PRO A 82 -2.47 -5.36 5.15
CA PRO A 82 -1.15 -5.80 5.61
C PRO A 82 -1.12 -6.27 7.06
N ILE A 83 -2.15 -5.90 7.80
CA ILE A 83 -2.37 -6.30 9.19
C ILE A 83 -3.85 -6.54 9.41
N THR A 84 -4.18 -7.27 10.47
CA THR A 84 -5.57 -7.42 10.90
C THR A 84 -5.99 -6.17 11.65
N GLY A 85 -7.13 -5.61 11.29
CA GLY A 85 -7.61 -4.39 11.92
C GLY A 85 -9.03 -4.05 11.53
N VAL A 86 -9.56 -3.04 12.21
CA VAL A 86 -10.87 -2.49 11.89
C VAL A 86 -10.69 -1.46 10.78
N LEU A 87 -11.45 -1.60 9.70
CA LEU A 87 -11.43 -0.61 8.63
C LEU A 87 -12.11 0.66 9.13
N LEU A 88 -11.36 1.76 9.20
CA LEU A 88 -11.83 3.01 9.77
C LEU A 88 -12.35 3.98 8.72
N ARG A 89 -11.58 4.18 7.66
CA ARG A 89 -11.90 5.18 6.64
C ARG A 89 -11.32 4.79 5.30
N ALA A 90 -11.97 5.31 4.26
CA ALA A 90 -11.46 5.28 2.89
C ALA A 90 -11.08 6.70 2.48
N ASN A 91 -10.09 6.82 1.60
CA ASN A 91 -9.77 8.11 0.99
C ASN A 91 -10.74 8.32 -0.17
N GLU A 92 -11.83 9.01 0.11
CA GLU A 92 -12.91 9.20 -0.86
C GLU A 92 -12.48 10.00 -2.08
N ARG A 93 -11.46 10.82 -1.96
CA ARG A 93 -10.92 11.58 -3.08
C ARG A 93 -10.49 10.69 -4.23
N LEU A 94 -10.04 9.47 -3.94
CA LEU A 94 -9.58 8.55 -4.96
C LEU A 94 -10.71 7.97 -5.81
N GLN A 95 -11.95 8.05 -5.36
CA GLN A 95 -13.09 7.63 -6.16
C GLN A 95 -13.30 8.56 -7.35
N ASP A 96 -13.13 9.86 -7.12
CA ASP A 96 -13.33 10.87 -8.15
C ASP A 96 -12.05 11.14 -8.94
N ASP A 97 -10.90 10.97 -8.31
CA ASP A 97 -9.61 11.29 -8.90
C ASP A 97 -8.57 10.22 -8.52
N PRO A 98 -8.65 9.03 -9.13
CA PRO A 98 -7.72 7.96 -8.81
C PRO A 98 -6.27 8.31 -9.16
N ASP A 99 -6.05 9.20 -10.10
CA ASP A 99 -4.69 9.59 -10.50
C ASP A 99 -3.95 10.37 -9.42
N SER A 100 -4.65 10.90 -8.42
CA SER A 100 -3.99 11.54 -7.30
C SER A 100 -3.17 10.55 -6.46
N ALA A 101 -3.49 9.26 -6.53
CA ALA A 101 -2.74 8.24 -5.80
C ALA A 101 -1.32 8.04 -6.36
N PRO A 102 -1.13 7.73 -7.66
CA PRO A 102 0.23 7.62 -8.18
C PRO A 102 0.98 8.94 -8.23
N ALA A 103 0.27 10.07 -8.26
CA ALA A 103 0.92 11.39 -8.25
C ALA A 103 1.61 11.68 -6.91
N ASP A 104 1.04 11.18 -5.81
CA ASP A 104 1.59 11.39 -4.47
C ASP A 104 1.27 10.15 -3.60
N PRO A 105 1.90 9.01 -3.90
CA PRO A 105 1.48 7.73 -3.31
C PRO A 105 1.61 7.65 -1.79
N TYR A 106 2.52 8.40 -1.20
CA TYR A 106 2.75 8.37 0.24
C TYR A 106 2.05 9.51 0.99
N GLY A 107 1.45 10.44 0.29
CA GLY A 107 0.74 11.58 0.88
C GLY A 107 -0.74 11.51 0.58
N GLU A 108 -1.18 12.35 -0.35
CA GLU A 108 -2.61 12.41 -0.72
C GLU A 108 -3.14 11.08 -1.27
N GLY A 109 -2.26 10.19 -1.70
CA GLY A 109 -2.62 8.91 -2.27
C GLY A 109 -2.84 7.77 -1.28
N TRP A 110 -2.93 8.05 0.02
CA TRP A 110 -3.29 7.00 0.97
C TRP A 110 -4.66 6.41 0.58
N ILE A 111 -4.83 5.11 0.75
CA ILE A 111 -6.03 4.42 0.27
C ILE A 111 -7.03 4.18 1.38
N ALA A 112 -6.57 3.66 2.52
CA ALA A 112 -7.46 3.34 3.64
C ALA A 112 -6.75 3.53 4.96
N GLU A 113 -7.54 3.62 6.04
CA GLU A 113 -7.02 3.65 7.41
C GLU A 113 -7.60 2.49 8.19
N LEU A 114 -6.75 1.86 8.98
CA LEU A 114 -7.11 0.70 9.80
C LEU A 114 -6.74 0.95 11.25
N GLN A 115 -7.53 0.37 12.16
CA GLN A 115 -7.17 0.28 13.57
C GLN A 115 -6.53 -1.08 13.82
N PRO A 116 -5.21 -1.14 14.07
CA PRO A 116 -4.55 -2.44 14.28
C PRO A 116 -5.08 -3.12 15.54
N LEU A 117 -5.28 -4.43 15.46
CA LEU A 117 -5.70 -5.23 16.60
C LEU A 117 -4.51 -5.90 17.30
N ASP A 118 -3.44 -6.18 16.57
CA ASP A 118 -2.25 -6.83 17.12
C ASP A 118 -1.02 -6.36 16.36
N TRP A 119 -0.72 -5.08 16.46
CA TRP A 119 0.39 -4.46 15.74
C TRP A 119 1.72 -5.11 16.05
N GLU A 120 1.98 -5.38 17.32
CA GLU A 120 3.28 -5.92 17.75
C GLU A 120 3.60 -7.23 17.08
N SER A 121 2.62 -8.13 17.01
CA SER A 121 2.81 -9.43 16.39
C SER A 121 2.86 -9.35 14.88
N GLU A 122 1.93 -8.62 14.29
CA GLU A 122 1.79 -8.61 12.82
C GLU A 122 2.78 -7.70 12.12
N SER A 123 3.26 -6.65 12.79
CA SER A 123 4.27 -5.77 12.19
C SER A 123 5.61 -6.48 12.01
N ALA A 124 5.84 -7.57 12.72
CA ALA A 124 7.07 -8.35 12.55
C ALA A 124 7.21 -8.93 11.14
N ALA A 125 6.09 -9.10 10.41
CA ALA A 125 6.11 -9.57 9.04
C ALA A 125 6.32 -8.45 8.01
N LEU A 126 6.32 -7.20 8.47
CA LEU A 126 6.59 -6.04 7.62
C LEU A 126 8.05 -5.65 7.75
N VAL A 127 8.55 -4.94 6.74
CA VAL A 127 9.93 -4.43 6.78
C VAL A 127 9.90 -2.92 6.83
N THR A 128 10.91 -2.35 7.49
CA THR A 128 11.02 -0.89 7.62
C THR A 128 12.50 -0.50 7.59
N GLY A 129 12.78 0.77 7.36
CA GLY A 129 14.14 1.30 7.36
C GLY A 129 15.02 0.65 6.32
N GLU A 130 16.25 0.39 6.68
CA GLU A 130 17.25 -0.18 5.78
C GLU A 130 16.85 -1.59 5.31
N ALA A 131 16.21 -2.37 6.17
CA ALA A 131 15.74 -3.71 5.80
C ALA A 131 14.72 -3.66 4.67
N ALA A 132 13.86 -2.65 4.67
CA ALA A 132 12.89 -2.46 3.59
C ALA A 132 13.57 -2.13 2.28
N MET A 133 14.60 -1.28 2.32
CA MET A 133 15.35 -0.89 1.14
C MET A 133 16.06 -2.10 0.53
N THR A 134 16.68 -2.91 1.37
CA THR A 134 17.34 -4.14 0.92
C THR A 134 16.34 -5.11 0.32
N ALA A 135 15.17 -5.26 0.94
CA ALA A 135 14.12 -6.16 0.44
C ALA A 135 13.61 -5.72 -0.93
N TYR A 136 13.40 -4.41 -1.13
CA TYR A 136 12.97 -3.89 -2.42
C TYR A 136 14.03 -4.05 -3.49
N GLU A 137 15.27 -3.79 -3.17
CA GLU A 137 16.35 -3.98 -4.13
C GLU A 137 16.45 -5.45 -4.56
N THR A 138 16.33 -6.37 -3.61
CA THR A 138 16.32 -7.80 -3.89
C THR A 138 15.13 -8.19 -4.75
N TRP A 139 13.94 -7.69 -4.41
CA TRP A 139 12.72 -8.01 -5.15
C TRP A 139 12.82 -7.53 -6.60
N LEU A 140 13.23 -6.30 -6.80
CA LEU A 140 13.37 -5.72 -8.14
C LEU A 140 14.39 -6.47 -8.99
N SER A 141 15.48 -6.92 -8.36
CA SER A 141 16.50 -7.68 -9.06
C SER A 141 16.04 -9.08 -9.45
N SER A 142 15.28 -9.75 -8.55
CA SER A 142 14.85 -11.12 -8.77
C SER A 142 13.73 -11.23 -9.80
N GLU A 143 12.87 -10.23 -9.91
CA GLU A 143 11.73 -10.29 -10.81
C GLU A 143 12.09 -10.02 -12.26
N LYS A 144 13.29 -9.53 -12.52
CA LYS A 144 13.79 -9.28 -13.88
C LYS A 144 12.82 -8.47 -14.73
N ILE A 145 12.15 -7.53 -14.11
CA ILE A 145 11.20 -6.67 -14.81
C ILE A 145 11.97 -5.52 -15.47
N ALA A 146 11.57 -5.18 -16.67
CA ALA A 146 12.20 -4.09 -17.42
C ALA A 146 11.70 -2.74 -16.90
N TRP A 147 12.23 -2.35 -15.77
CA TRP A 147 11.90 -1.06 -15.14
C TRP A 147 12.71 0.09 -15.72
N GLU A 148 13.79 -0.26 -16.33
CA GLU A 148 14.73 0.70 -16.87
C GLU A 148 14.15 1.48 -18.05
#